data_225f6d173803e83ce2c9dc891dc17f75
#
_entry.id   225f6d173803e83ce2c9dc891dc17f75
#
_cell.length_a   1.000
_cell.length_b   1.000
_cell.length_c   1.000
_cell.angle_alpha   90.00
_cell.angle_beta   90.00
_cell.angle_gamma   90.00
#
_symmetry.space_group_name_H-M   'P 1'
#
loop_
_entity.id
_entity.type
_entity.pdbx_description
1 polymer ?
#
loop_
_entity_poly.entity_id
_entity_poly.type
_entity_poly.pdbx_seq_one_letter_code
_entity_poly.pdbx_strand_id
1 'polypeptide(L)'
;VNDVLGLKAKKHYHPSLSELLKMAPAVLRLGALTKQSYVDYVFKFKNADIRRLLMTVIGTRYNALSFIYTLASFSSGDCGYPEGGSLRMSQNMADTFEACGGTIQYKTFVEEVVIENKKVVGVKTDKGFMPCDAVIVTQDTRRAIDTLFNPPLEDKWAKTMRKHVVSEQNMFICLGVKADLKDYPRAMVLPLKENLSFAGLEFDSLRVNNYALYKNHSPEGCTTLTCLFV
;
A
#
# COMPACT_ATOMS: atom_id res chain seq x y z
N VAL A 1 18.77 7.78 -16.13
CA VAL A 1 18.09 7.38 -14.87
C VAL A 1 18.87 6.28 -14.18
N ASN A 2 19.29 5.20 -14.89
CA ASN A 2 20.03 4.08 -14.31
C ASN A 2 21.43 4.51 -13.77
N ASP A 3 22.07 5.48 -14.41
CA ASP A 3 23.38 5.99 -14.00
C ASP A 3 23.29 6.89 -12.76
N VAL A 4 22.20 7.64 -12.63
CA VAL A 4 21.94 8.56 -11.48
C VAL A 4 21.61 7.77 -10.21
N LEU A 5 20.90 6.65 -10.33
CA LEU A 5 20.47 5.85 -9.18
C LEU A 5 21.40 4.66 -8.89
N GLY A 6 22.44 4.44 -9.70
CA GLY A 6 23.29 3.25 -9.59
C GLY A 6 22.55 1.92 -9.80
N LEU A 7 21.32 1.99 -10.30
CA LEU A 7 20.48 0.83 -10.54
C LEU A 7 20.80 0.29 -11.94
N LYS A 8 21.48 -0.84 -12.00
CA LYS A 8 21.52 -1.62 -13.23
C LYS A 8 20.10 -2.12 -13.52
N ALA A 9 19.51 -1.68 -14.63
CA ALA A 9 18.27 -2.28 -15.09
C ALA A 9 18.48 -3.79 -15.19
N LYS A 10 17.73 -4.59 -14.46
CA LYS A 10 17.72 -6.04 -14.66
C LYS A 10 17.34 -6.25 -16.12
N LYS A 11 18.19 -6.94 -16.90
CA LYS A 11 17.81 -7.39 -18.24
C LYS A 11 16.45 -8.07 -18.13
N HIS A 12 15.53 -7.76 -19.03
CA HIS A 12 14.25 -8.47 -19.09
C HIS A 12 14.56 -9.97 -19.15
N TYR A 13 14.19 -10.69 -18.11
CA TYR A 13 14.33 -12.13 -18.06
C TYR A 13 13.27 -12.74 -18.95
N HIS A 14 13.69 -13.37 -20.03
CA HIS A 14 12.83 -14.16 -20.89
C HIS A 14 13.09 -15.64 -20.58
N PRO A 15 12.20 -16.32 -19.84
CA PRO A 15 12.40 -17.73 -19.52
C PRO A 15 12.40 -18.58 -20.80
N SER A 16 13.31 -19.54 -20.87
CA SER A 16 13.32 -20.55 -21.94
C SER A 16 12.06 -21.43 -21.87
N LEU A 17 11.73 -22.11 -22.96
CA LEU A 17 10.57 -23.03 -23.00
C LEU A 17 10.68 -24.11 -21.92
N SER A 18 11.87 -24.63 -21.67
CA SER A 18 12.09 -25.64 -20.62
C SER A 18 11.86 -25.10 -19.20
N GLU A 19 12.20 -23.84 -18.95
CA GLU A 19 11.92 -23.16 -17.67
C GLU A 19 10.44 -22.90 -17.52
N LEU A 20 9.75 -22.44 -18.57
CA LEU A 20 8.29 -22.27 -18.57
C LEU A 20 7.57 -23.58 -18.25
N LEU A 21 8.00 -24.70 -18.84
CA LEU A 21 7.43 -26.02 -18.55
C LEU A 21 7.66 -26.44 -17.09
N LYS A 22 8.84 -26.18 -16.53
CA LYS A 22 9.14 -26.44 -15.11
C LYS A 22 8.31 -25.56 -14.17
N MET A 23 8.02 -24.33 -14.57
CA MET A 23 7.20 -23.38 -13.78
C MET A 23 5.71 -23.65 -13.90
N ALA A 24 5.24 -24.33 -14.95
CA ALA A 24 3.81 -24.52 -15.22
C ALA A 24 3.01 -25.08 -14.04
N PRO A 25 3.47 -26.13 -13.29
CA PRO A 25 2.72 -26.62 -12.13
C PRO A 25 2.59 -25.58 -11.00
N ALA A 26 3.63 -24.77 -10.78
CA ALA A 26 3.59 -23.70 -9.79
C ALA A 26 2.63 -22.58 -10.20
N VAL A 27 2.67 -22.17 -11.48
CA VAL A 27 1.76 -21.14 -12.04
C VAL A 27 0.31 -21.58 -11.95
N LEU A 28 0.01 -22.86 -12.26
CA LEU A 28 -1.34 -23.41 -12.14
C LEU A 28 -1.83 -23.41 -10.68
N ARG A 29 -0.96 -23.80 -9.73
CA ARG A 29 -1.28 -23.74 -8.28
C ARG A 29 -1.53 -22.31 -7.81
N LEU A 30 -0.69 -21.37 -8.21
CA LEU A 30 -0.87 -19.95 -7.91
C LEU A 30 -2.18 -19.41 -8.52
N GLY A 31 -2.50 -19.81 -9.77
CA GLY A 31 -3.77 -19.47 -10.41
C GLY A 31 -5.00 -19.98 -9.65
N ALA A 32 -4.91 -21.15 -9.04
CA ALA A 32 -5.99 -21.66 -8.18
C ALA A 32 -6.17 -20.82 -6.90
N LEU A 33 -5.09 -20.34 -6.31
CA LEU A 33 -5.11 -19.50 -5.11
C LEU A 33 -5.73 -18.11 -5.35
N THR A 34 -5.73 -17.60 -6.60
CA THR A 34 -6.42 -16.32 -6.92
C THR A 34 -7.93 -16.43 -6.79
N LYS A 35 -8.48 -17.62 -6.98
CA LYS A 35 -9.93 -17.89 -6.91
C LYS A 35 -10.41 -18.25 -5.51
N GLN A 36 -9.51 -18.57 -4.60
CA GLN A 36 -9.81 -18.91 -3.23
C GLN A 36 -9.74 -17.66 -2.35
N SER A 37 -10.76 -17.44 -1.50
CA SER A 37 -10.70 -16.37 -0.51
C SER A 37 -9.60 -16.65 0.53
N TYR A 38 -9.03 -15.59 1.07
CA TYR A 38 -8.07 -15.69 2.17
C TYR A 38 -8.68 -16.37 3.40
N VAL A 39 -9.90 -16.01 3.74
CA VAL A 39 -10.63 -16.58 4.88
C VAL A 39 -10.78 -18.10 4.71
N ASP A 40 -11.28 -18.59 3.57
CA ASP A 40 -11.43 -20.02 3.31
C ASP A 40 -10.09 -20.75 3.34
N TYR A 41 -9.01 -20.08 2.91
CA TYR A 41 -7.67 -20.66 3.00
C TYR A 41 -7.21 -20.83 4.44
N VAL A 42 -7.38 -19.81 5.29
CA VAL A 42 -7.02 -19.83 6.71
C VAL A 42 -7.85 -20.86 7.48
N PHE A 43 -9.11 -21.02 7.17
CA PHE A 43 -9.97 -22.01 7.84
C PHE A 43 -9.62 -23.47 7.53
N LYS A 44 -8.72 -23.76 6.60
CA LYS A 44 -8.15 -25.11 6.43
C LYS A 44 -7.23 -25.54 7.58
N PHE A 45 -6.68 -24.60 8.34
CA PHE A 45 -5.87 -24.89 9.51
C PHE A 45 -6.75 -25.34 10.66
N LYS A 46 -6.41 -26.47 11.31
CA LYS A 46 -7.23 -27.04 12.39
C LYS A 46 -7.09 -26.29 13.71
N ASN A 47 -5.89 -25.75 13.98
CA ASN A 47 -5.60 -25.05 15.22
C ASN A 47 -6.23 -23.64 15.20
N ALA A 48 -7.01 -23.32 16.24
CA ALA A 48 -7.73 -22.06 16.35
C ALA A 48 -6.80 -20.85 16.52
N ASP A 49 -5.70 -21.00 17.27
CA ASP A 49 -4.75 -19.93 17.55
C ASP A 49 -3.95 -19.58 16.29
N ILE A 50 -3.59 -20.60 15.49
CA ILE A 50 -2.99 -20.38 14.17
C ILE A 50 -3.96 -19.63 13.25
N ARG A 51 -5.23 -20.00 13.20
CA ARG A 51 -6.22 -19.26 12.41
C ARG A 51 -6.31 -17.80 12.86
N ARG A 52 -6.41 -17.57 14.19
CA ARG A 52 -6.46 -16.22 14.75
C ARG A 52 -5.23 -15.39 14.34
N LEU A 53 -4.04 -15.95 14.49
CA LEU A 53 -2.80 -15.29 14.10
C LEU A 53 -2.79 -14.99 12.60
N LEU A 54 -3.11 -15.96 11.76
CA LEU A 54 -3.10 -15.77 10.31
C LEU A 54 -4.11 -14.70 9.89
N MET A 55 -5.30 -14.65 10.47
CA MET A 55 -6.33 -13.65 10.16
C MET A 55 -5.89 -12.19 10.42
N THR A 56 -4.79 -11.97 11.13
CA THR A 56 -4.25 -10.63 11.37
C THR A 56 -3.19 -10.19 10.37
N VAL A 57 -2.80 -11.05 9.41
CA VAL A 57 -1.69 -10.76 8.49
C VAL A 57 -2.11 -9.77 7.39
N ILE A 58 -3.26 -10.00 6.78
CA ILE A 58 -3.84 -9.14 5.72
C ILE A 58 -5.36 -8.99 5.95
N GLY A 59 -5.98 -8.07 5.24
CA GLY A 59 -7.44 -7.89 5.30
C GLY A 59 -8.23 -9.10 4.79
N THR A 60 -9.44 -9.27 5.28
CA THR A 60 -10.29 -10.44 5.01
C THR A 60 -10.83 -10.50 3.57
N ARG A 61 -10.81 -9.38 2.86
CA ARG A 61 -11.32 -9.27 1.48
C ARG A 61 -10.32 -9.68 0.40
N TYR A 62 -9.10 -10.06 0.80
CA TYR A 62 -8.08 -10.53 -0.13
C TYR A 62 -8.26 -12.01 -0.51
N ASN A 63 -7.55 -12.44 -1.53
CA ASN A 63 -7.48 -13.85 -1.91
C ASN A 63 -6.27 -14.55 -1.26
N ALA A 64 -6.25 -15.88 -1.32
CA ALA A 64 -5.19 -16.68 -0.73
C ALA A 64 -3.81 -16.42 -1.37
N LEU A 65 -3.75 -16.03 -2.65
CA LEU A 65 -2.49 -15.70 -3.31
C LEU A 65 -1.84 -14.46 -2.67
N SER A 66 -2.63 -13.41 -2.38
CA SER A 66 -2.13 -12.20 -1.71
C SER A 66 -1.50 -12.52 -0.36
N PHE A 67 -2.12 -13.43 0.40
CA PHE A 67 -1.58 -13.90 1.69
C PHE A 67 -0.24 -14.64 1.51
N ILE A 68 -0.19 -15.61 0.60
CA ILE A 68 1.03 -16.38 0.32
C ILE A 68 2.15 -15.46 -0.17
N TYR A 69 1.82 -14.49 -1.03
CA TYR A 69 2.79 -13.51 -1.53
C TYR A 69 3.34 -12.64 -0.40
N THR A 70 2.48 -12.19 0.51
CA THR A 70 2.90 -11.41 1.69
C THR A 70 3.88 -12.20 2.56
N LEU A 71 3.58 -13.48 2.86
CA LEU A 71 4.49 -14.33 3.64
C LEU A 71 5.81 -14.60 2.91
N ALA A 72 5.76 -14.78 1.58
CA ALA A 72 6.96 -14.96 0.76
C ALA A 72 7.85 -13.71 0.80
N SER A 73 7.27 -12.51 0.70
CA SER A 73 8.00 -11.25 0.80
C SER A 73 8.65 -11.05 2.16
N PHE A 74 8.00 -11.44 3.26
CA PHE A 74 8.63 -11.45 4.57
C PHE A 74 9.81 -12.43 4.63
N SER A 75 9.66 -13.61 4.05
CA SER A 75 10.71 -14.64 4.04
C SER A 75 11.92 -14.27 3.18
N SER A 76 11.70 -13.56 2.07
CA SER A 76 12.77 -13.10 1.17
C SER A 76 13.49 -11.83 1.65
N GLY A 77 13.00 -11.20 2.73
CA GLY A 77 13.57 -9.95 3.22
C GLY A 77 13.20 -8.72 2.40
N ASP A 78 12.21 -8.83 1.51
CA ASP A 78 11.74 -7.71 0.68
C ASP A 78 10.83 -6.73 1.43
N CYS A 79 10.48 -7.07 2.68
CA CYS A 79 9.64 -6.25 3.54
C CYS A 79 10.47 -5.64 4.66
N GLY A 80 10.36 -4.33 4.84
CA GLY A 80 11.04 -3.62 5.91
C GLY A 80 10.51 -2.20 6.09
N TYR A 81 10.90 -1.58 7.17
CA TYR A 81 10.66 -0.15 7.38
C TYR A 81 11.90 0.63 6.95
N PRO A 82 11.76 1.69 6.12
CA PRO A 82 12.90 2.53 5.76
C PRO A 82 13.43 3.25 7.00
N GLU A 83 14.74 3.43 7.08
CA GLU A 83 15.36 4.21 8.16
C GLU A 83 14.85 5.65 8.14
N GLY A 84 14.40 6.16 9.28
CA GLY A 84 13.75 7.47 9.40
C GLY A 84 12.26 7.48 8.98
N GLY A 85 11.69 6.31 8.66
CA GLY A 85 10.27 6.15 8.34
C GLY A 85 9.88 6.60 6.92
N SER A 86 8.59 6.50 6.62
CA SER A 86 8.04 6.84 5.30
C SER A 86 8.21 8.32 4.94
N LEU A 87 8.17 9.22 5.91
CA LEU A 87 8.39 10.65 5.67
C LEU A 87 9.80 10.92 5.13
N ARG A 88 10.83 10.32 5.75
CA ARG A 88 12.21 10.49 5.28
C ARG A 88 12.42 9.88 3.90
N MET A 89 11.81 8.75 3.64
CA MET A 89 11.84 8.13 2.31
C MET A 89 11.23 9.07 1.25
N SER A 90 10.05 9.63 1.53
CA SER A 90 9.40 10.59 0.61
C SER A 90 10.23 11.86 0.42
N GLN A 91 10.87 12.36 1.48
CA GLN A 91 11.75 13.53 1.41
C GLN A 91 12.95 13.24 0.50
N ASN A 92 13.62 12.10 0.68
CA ASN A 92 14.75 11.72 -0.18
C ASN A 92 14.35 11.59 -1.67
N MET A 93 13.12 11.12 -1.93
CA MET A 93 12.59 11.06 -3.30
C MET A 93 12.36 12.46 -3.86
N ALA A 94 11.79 13.37 -3.06
CA ALA A 94 11.56 14.76 -3.45
C ALA A 94 12.89 15.48 -3.72
N ASP A 95 13.86 15.38 -2.81
CA ASP A 95 15.19 15.96 -2.95
C ASP A 95 15.88 15.47 -4.24
N THR A 96 15.78 14.17 -4.52
CA THR A 96 16.35 13.57 -5.75
C THR A 96 15.65 14.08 -7.01
N PHE A 97 14.31 14.18 -6.97
CA PHE A 97 13.51 14.69 -8.09
C PHE A 97 13.89 16.14 -8.43
N GLU A 98 14.02 16.99 -7.41
CA GLU A 98 14.41 18.40 -7.59
C GLU A 98 15.88 18.51 -8.06
N ALA A 99 16.79 17.69 -7.54
CA ALA A 99 18.17 17.64 -8.00
C ALA A 99 18.30 17.20 -9.48
N CYS A 100 17.32 16.42 -9.98
CA CYS A 100 17.21 16.07 -11.40
C CYS A 100 16.52 17.15 -12.27
N GLY A 101 16.22 18.33 -11.71
CA GLY A 101 15.58 19.43 -12.42
C GLY A 101 14.06 19.41 -12.37
N GLY A 102 13.45 18.53 -11.58
CA GLY A 102 12.01 18.52 -11.34
C GLY A 102 11.57 19.68 -10.46
N THR A 103 10.30 20.06 -10.57
CA THR A 103 9.69 21.09 -9.72
C THR A 103 8.53 20.52 -8.95
N ILE A 104 8.49 20.74 -7.64
CA ILE A 104 7.39 20.31 -6.76
C ILE A 104 6.60 21.53 -6.32
N GLN A 105 5.32 21.56 -6.60
CA GLN A 105 4.42 22.63 -6.15
C GLN A 105 3.54 22.12 -5.01
N TYR A 106 3.91 22.46 -3.80
CA TYR A 106 3.11 22.18 -2.61
C TYR A 106 1.90 23.11 -2.47
N LYS A 107 0.92 22.67 -1.70
CA LYS A 107 -0.32 23.45 -1.44
C LYS A 107 -0.97 23.93 -2.75
N THR A 108 -1.01 23.07 -3.75
CA THR A 108 -1.62 23.32 -5.05
C THR A 108 -2.60 22.20 -5.32
N PHE A 109 -3.87 22.53 -5.40
CA PHE A 109 -4.93 21.55 -5.62
C PHE A 109 -5.23 21.46 -7.11
N VAL A 110 -5.13 20.24 -7.67
CA VAL A 110 -5.50 19.98 -9.06
C VAL A 110 -7.00 19.70 -9.12
N GLU A 111 -7.73 20.55 -9.86
CA GLU A 111 -9.17 20.46 -10.02
C GLU A 111 -9.58 19.62 -11.23
N GLU A 112 -8.84 19.73 -12.32
CA GLU A 112 -9.22 19.12 -13.60
C GLU A 112 -7.99 18.80 -14.46
N VAL A 113 -8.03 17.66 -15.16
CA VAL A 113 -7.13 17.37 -16.29
C VAL A 113 -7.82 17.84 -17.57
N VAL A 114 -7.26 18.86 -18.19
CA VAL A 114 -7.86 19.48 -19.39
C VAL A 114 -7.50 18.69 -20.63
N ILE A 115 -8.51 18.25 -21.36
CA ILE A 115 -8.37 17.45 -22.59
C ILE A 115 -9.05 18.20 -23.75
N GLU A 116 -8.29 18.51 -24.79
CA GLU A 116 -8.76 19.08 -26.01
C GLU A 116 -8.40 18.18 -27.19
N ASN A 117 -9.35 17.97 -28.12
CA ASN A 117 -9.13 17.10 -29.28
C ASN A 117 -8.52 15.74 -28.96
N LYS A 118 -8.95 15.12 -27.84
CA LYS A 118 -8.46 13.83 -27.32
C LYS A 118 -6.99 13.83 -26.88
N LYS A 119 -6.43 14.99 -26.59
CA LYS A 119 -5.08 15.15 -26.06
C LYS A 119 -5.11 15.94 -24.77
N VAL A 120 -4.28 15.55 -23.82
CA VAL A 120 -4.04 16.34 -22.61
C VAL A 120 -3.33 17.63 -23.04
N VAL A 121 -3.82 18.79 -22.57
CA VAL A 121 -3.20 20.09 -22.81
C VAL A 121 -2.70 20.76 -21.54
N GLY A 122 -3.10 20.25 -20.38
CA GLY A 122 -2.67 20.76 -19.09
C GLY A 122 -3.55 20.31 -17.94
N VAL A 123 -3.32 20.93 -16.79
CA VAL A 123 -4.16 20.77 -15.59
C VAL A 123 -4.65 22.13 -15.12
N LYS A 124 -5.89 22.18 -14.63
CA LYS A 124 -6.43 23.32 -13.93
C LYS A 124 -6.21 23.13 -12.43
N THR A 125 -5.71 24.15 -11.78
CA THR A 125 -5.43 24.15 -10.35
C THR A 125 -6.12 25.34 -9.68
N ASP A 126 -6.19 25.34 -8.36
CA ASP A 126 -6.64 26.47 -7.52
C ASP A 126 -5.78 27.74 -7.71
N LYS A 127 -4.62 27.62 -8.38
CA LYS A 127 -3.72 28.74 -8.70
C LYS A 127 -3.68 29.12 -10.18
N GLY A 128 -4.49 28.44 -11.01
CA GLY A 128 -4.57 28.70 -12.43
C GLY A 128 -4.25 27.48 -13.30
N PHE A 129 -4.19 27.71 -14.60
CA PHE A 129 -3.91 26.67 -15.60
C PHE A 129 -2.41 26.43 -15.75
N MET A 130 -2.02 25.16 -15.78
CA MET A 130 -0.64 24.73 -16.01
C MET A 130 -0.59 23.84 -17.26
N PRO A 131 0.06 24.29 -18.35
CA PRO A 131 0.17 23.51 -19.58
C PRO A 131 1.13 22.32 -19.38
N CYS A 132 0.78 21.17 -19.97
CA CYS A 132 1.65 20.00 -20.03
C CYS A 132 1.20 19.04 -21.13
N ASP A 133 2.11 18.21 -21.61
CA ASP A 133 1.86 17.24 -22.68
C ASP A 133 1.32 15.91 -22.17
N ALA A 134 1.53 15.60 -20.89
CA ALA A 134 1.08 14.38 -20.26
C ALA A 134 0.86 14.56 -18.75
N VAL A 135 -0.05 13.78 -18.18
CA VAL A 135 -0.36 13.78 -16.74
C VAL A 135 -0.31 12.36 -16.21
N ILE A 136 0.40 12.16 -15.10
CA ILE A 136 0.35 10.92 -14.31
C ILE A 136 -0.43 11.21 -13.03
N VAL A 137 -1.58 10.55 -12.87
CA VAL A 137 -2.44 10.72 -11.70
C VAL A 137 -2.11 9.63 -10.68
N THR A 138 -1.69 10.03 -9.48
CA THR A 138 -1.29 9.11 -8.39
C THR A 138 -2.22 9.16 -7.18
N GLN A 139 -3.28 9.96 -7.22
CA GLN A 139 -4.30 9.98 -6.18
C GLN A 139 -5.22 8.75 -6.23
N ASP A 140 -6.17 8.64 -5.28
CA ASP A 140 -7.16 7.58 -5.30
C ASP A 140 -7.84 7.47 -6.67
N THR A 141 -7.71 6.30 -7.29
CA THR A 141 -8.12 6.07 -8.68
C THR A 141 -9.61 6.29 -8.87
N ARG A 142 -10.45 5.84 -7.92
CA ARG A 142 -11.90 5.97 -8.03
C ARG A 142 -12.31 7.44 -7.99
N ARG A 143 -11.75 8.20 -7.06
CA ARG A 143 -11.96 9.64 -7.00
C ARG A 143 -11.45 10.34 -8.26
N ALA A 144 -10.27 9.96 -8.76
CA ALA A 144 -9.69 10.55 -9.96
C ALA A 144 -10.61 10.44 -11.18
N ILE A 145 -11.13 9.23 -11.46
CA ILE A 145 -12.01 9.00 -12.61
C ILE A 145 -13.35 9.72 -12.52
N ASP A 146 -13.79 10.05 -11.30
CA ASP A 146 -15.07 10.72 -11.04
C ASP A 146 -14.96 12.25 -10.98
N THR A 147 -13.80 12.79 -10.60
CA THR A 147 -13.68 14.23 -10.29
C THR A 147 -12.64 15.00 -11.10
N LEU A 148 -11.61 14.32 -11.65
CA LEU A 148 -10.54 15.02 -12.39
C LEU A 148 -10.82 15.21 -13.89
N PHE A 149 -11.92 14.68 -14.41
CA PHE A 149 -12.24 14.75 -15.83
C PHE A 149 -13.63 15.35 -16.02
N ASN A 150 -13.79 16.19 -17.03
CA ASN A 150 -15.06 16.80 -17.38
C ASN A 150 -15.41 16.52 -18.85
N PRO A 151 -16.39 15.64 -19.14
CA PRO A 151 -17.16 14.85 -18.17
C PRO A 151 -16.33 13.74 -17.53
N PRO A 152 -16.82 13.12 -16.41
CA PRO A 152 -16.18 11.97 -15.78
C PRO A 152 -15.90 10.84 -16.77
N LEU A 153 -14.84 10.06 -16.52
CA LEU A 153 -14.46 8.96 -17.41
C LEU A 153 -15.52 7.85 -17.42
N GLU A 154 -15.98 7.49 -18.63
CA GLU A 154 -17.04 6.49 -18.83
C GLU A 154 -16.60 5.29 -19.68
N ASP A 155 -15.31 5.13 -19.91
CA ASP A 155 -14.77 3.97 -20.62
C ASP A 155 -14.96 2.66 -19.84
N LYS A 156 -14.71 1.52 -20.51
CA LYS A 156 -14.88 0.19 -19.92
C LYS A 156 -14.04 -0.01 -18.66
N TRP A 157 -12.84 0.56 -18.63
CA TRP A 157 -11.93 0.45 -17.49
C TRP A 157 -12.48 1.23 -16.28
N ALA A 158 -12.89 2.49 -16.47
CA ALA A 158 -13.45 3.32 -15.40
C ALA A 158 -14.73 2.68 -14.80
N LYS A 159 -15.61 2.14 -15.64
CA LYS A 159 -16.80 1.40 -15.20
C LYS A 159 -16.43 0.15 -14.37
N THR A 160 -15.39 -0.57 -14.78
CA THR A 160 -14.88 -1.73 -14.04
C THR A 160 -14.33 -1.32 -12.69
N MET A 161 -13.55 -0.22 -12.63
CA MET A 161 -12.99 0.32 -11.39
C MET A 161 -14.10 0.70 -10.39
N ARG A 162 -15.14 1.41 -10.84
CA ARG A 162 -16.28 1.77 -9.97
C ARG A 162 -17.01 0.56 -9.41
N LYS A 163 -17.18 -0.48 -10.21
CA LYS A 163 -18.01 -1.64 -9.87
C LYS A 163 -17.27 -2.71 -9.06
N HIS A 164 -16.01 -2.96 -9.38
CA HIS A 164 -15.31 -4.16 -8.91
C HIS A 164 -14.14 -3.89 -7.97
N VAL A 165 -13.62 -2.67 -7.91
CA VAL A 165 -12.53 -2.37 -6.99
C VAL A 165 -13.11 -1.96 -5.64
N VAL A 166 -12.76 -2.73 -4.64
CA VAL A 166 -13.09 -2.46 -3.23
C VAL A 166 -11.81 -2.02 -2.53
N SER A 167 -11.84 -0.87 -1.87
CA SER A 167 -10.78 -0.43 -0.97
C SER A 167 -11.16 -0.79 0.47
N GLU A 168 -10.21 -1.35 1.21
CA GLU A 168 -10.34 -1.50 2.65
C GLU A 168 -10.01 -0.17 3.33
N GLN A 169 -10.86 0.21 4.26
CA GLN A 169 -10.62 1.38 5.11
C GLN A 169 -10.27 0.88 6.50
N ASN A 170 -9.19 1.39 7.05
CA ASN A 170 -8.75 1.06 8.38
C ASN A 170 -8.60 2.34 9.19
N MET A 171 -8.97 2.28 10.47
CA MET A 171 -8.67 3.35 11.41
C MET A 171 -7.25 3.17 11.93
N PHE A 172 -6.41 4.16 11.70
CA PHE A 172 -5.00 4.13 12.03
C PHE A 172 -4.67 5.27 12.99
N ILE A 173 -4.12 4.95 14.16
CA ILE A 173 -3.74 5.92 15.18
C ILE A 173 -2.23 5.83 15.41
N CYS A 174 -1.56 6.98 15.32
CA CYS A 174 -0.15 7.10 15.69
C CYS A 174 -0.04 7.74 17.07
N LEU A 175 0.74 7.11 17.95
CA LEU A 175 0.97 7.57 19.30
C LEU A 175 2.47 7.80 19.54
N GLY A 176 2.82 8.94 20.07
CA GLY A 176 4.12 9.19 20.67
C GLY A 176 4.03 9.04 22.19
N VAL A 177 4.78 8.12 22.77
CA VAL A 177 4.79 7.88 24.20
C VAL A 177 6.17 8.19 24.79
N LYS A 178 6.21 8.83 25.96
CA LYS A 178 7.45 9.10 26.69
C LYS A 178 7.79 7.88 27.56
N ALA A 179 8.19 6.81 26.90
CA ALA A 179 8.65 5.57 27.52
C ALA A 179 9.55 4.81 26.55
N ASP A 180 10.53 4.09 27.07
CA ASP A 180 11.31 3.09 26.33
C ASP A 180 10.57 1.76 26.35
N LEU A 181 10.12 1.32 25.17
CA LEU A 181 9.36 0.07 25.02
C LEU A 181 10.15 -1.02 24.26
N LYS A 182 11.49 -0.98 24.33
CA LYS A 182 12.35 -1.96 23.63
C LYS A 182 12.15 -3.39 24.08
N ASP A 183 11.73 -3.60 25.33
CA ASP A 183 11.48 -4.93 25.90
C ASP A 183 10.14 -5.53 25.46
N TYR A 184 9.29 -4.75 24.81
CA TYR A 184 8.00 -5.22 24.28
C TYR A 184 8.12 -5.70 22.82
N PRO A 185 7.27 -6.66 22.39
CA PRO A 185 7.26 -7.14 21.01
C PRO A 185 7.07 -6.01 20.00
N ARG A 186 7.67 -6.17 18.82
CA ARG A 186 7.53 -5.21 17.69
C ARG A 186 6.12 -5.14 17.14
N ALA A 187 5.39 -6.25 17.19
CA ALA A 187 4.00 -6.32 16.75
C ALA A 187 3.20 -7.16 17.74
N MET A 188 2.05 -6.67 18.11
CA MET A 188 1.14 -7.29 19.04
C MET A 188 -0.29 -7.20 18.50
N VAL A 189 -1.08 -8.22 18.81
CA VAL A 189 -2.54 -8.15 18.65
C VAL A 189 -3.14 -8.26 20.05
N LEU A 190 -3.80 -7.22 20.49
CA LEU A 190 -4.38 -7.09 21.81
C LEU A 190 -5.90 -7.26 21.69
N PRO A 191 -6.49 -8.34 22.19
CA PRO A 191 -7.94 -8.47 22.24
C PRO A 191 -8.51 -7.39 23.15
N LEU A 192 -9.58 -6.77 22.72
CA LEU A 192 -10.32 -5.78 23.51
C LEU A 192 -11.14 -6.52 24.58
N LYS A 193 -11.31 -5.91 25.75
CA LYS A 193 -12.18 -6.44 26.81
C LYS A 193 -13.66 -6.38 26.42
N GLU A 194 -14.01 -5.35 25.67
CA GLU A 194 -15.32 -5.11 25.11
C GLU A 194 -15.14 -4.68 23.66
N ASN A 195 -16.03 -5.12 22.79
CA ASN A 195 -16.00 -4.70 21.39
C ASN A 195 -16.17 -3.19 21.27
N LEU A 196 -15.38 -2.56 20.43
CA LEU A 196 -15.51 -1.17 20.10
C LEU A 196 -16.35 -1.02 18.82
N SER A 197 -17.47 -0.30 18.95
CA SER A 197 -18.30 0.07 17.78
C SER A 197 -17.95 1.48 17.34
N PHE A 198 -17.52 1.65 16.10
CA PHE A 198 -17.22 2.95 15.53
C PHE A 198 -17.57 2.99 14.04
N ALA A 199 -18.27 4.04 13.62
CA ALA A 199 -18.69 4.26 12.24
C ALA A 199 -19.45 3.07 11.61
N GLY A 200 -20.22 2.31 12.42
CA GLY A 200 -20.95 1.12 11.96
C GLY A 200 -20.09 -0.13 11.80
N LEU A 201 -18.85 -0.12 12.28
CA LEU A 201 -17.93 -1.25 12.32
C LEU A 201 -17.73 -1.70 13.76
N GLU A 202 -17.60 -3.01 13.96
CA GLU A 202 -17.27 -3.64 15.24
C GLU A 202 -15.81 -4.11 15.20
N PHE A 203 -15.07 -3.79 16.27
CA PHE A 203 -13.68 -4.18 16.43
C PHE A 203 -13.54 -4.96 17.74
N ASP A 204 -12.91 -6.12 17.68
CA ASP A 204 -12.65 -6.99 18.84
C ASP A 204 -11.18 -6.98 19.28
N SER A 205 -10.32 -6.43 18.47
CA SER A 205 -8.88 -6.43 18.71
C SER A 205 -8.18 -5.18 18.20
N LEU A 206 -7.04 -4.88 18.80
CA LEU A 206 -6.16 -3.78 18.44
C LEU A 206 -4.81 -4.36 18.01
N ARG A 207 -4.40 -4.09 16.78
CA ARG A 207 -3.05 -4.39 16.33
C ARG A 207 -2.14 -3.21 16.64
N VAL A 208 -1.06 -3.45 17.38
CA VAL A 208 -0.07 -2.45 17.76
C VAL A 208 1.27 -2.78 17.15
N ASN A 209 1.87 -1.82 16.45
CA ASN A 209 3.26 -1.89 16.03
C ASN A 209 4.11 -0.97 16.92
N ASN A 210 5.19 -1.52 17.46
CA ASN A 210 6.12 -0.85 18.35
C ASN A 210 7.42 -0.54 17.59
N TYR A 211 7.77 0.72 17.49
CA TYR A 211 8.93 1.19 16.73
C TYR A 211 10.16 1.48 17.63
N ALA A 212 10.16 1.06 18.89
CA ALA A 212 11.26 1.33 19.82
C ALA A 212 12.64 0.83 19.36
N LEU A 213 12.68 -0.24 18.56
CA LEU A 213 13.92 -0.84 18.04
C LEU A 213 14.34 -0.28 16.68
N TYR A 214 13.56 0.63 16.08
CA TYR A 214 13.89 1.22 14.79
C TYR A 214 14.59 2.57 14.98
N LYS A 215 15.73 2.74 14.32
CA LYS A 215 16.51 3.97 14.39
C LYS A 215 15.72 5.16 13.83
N ASN A 216 15.85 6.30 14.48
CA ASN A 216 15.30 7.58 14.03
C ASN A 216 13.75 7.62 13.87
N HIS A 217 13.02 6.72 14.55
CA HIS A 217 11.56 6.74 14.57
C HIS A 217 10.97 7.53 15.73
N SER A 218 11.76 7.81 16.77
CA SER A 218 11.34 8.57 17.95
C SER A 218 12.52 9.33 18.54
N PRO A 219 12.28 10.43 19.25
CA PRO A 219 13.30 11.05 20.10
C PRO A 219 13.80 10.10 21.18
N GLU A 220 14.98 10.40 21.74
CA GLU A 220 15.56 9.61 22.83
C GLU A 220 14.61 9.53 24.03
N GLY A 221 14.48 8.35 24.63
CA GLY A 221 13.57 8.09 25.75
C GLY A 221 12.09 8.04 25.37
N CYS A 222 11.77 8.12 24.09
CA CYS A 222 10.40 8.04 23.57
C CYS A 222 10.22 6.85 22.65
N THR A 223 8.98 6.44 22.45
CA THR A 223 8.61 5.40 21.48
C THR A 223 7.44 5.85 20.65
N THR A 224 7.51 5.59 19.34
CA THR A 224 6.37 5.70 18.45
C THR A 224 5.64 4.36 18.39
N LEU A 225 4.32 4.41 18.52
CA LEU A 225 3.43 3.27 18.31
C LEU A 225 2.45 3.58 17.17
N THR A 226 2.08 2.57 16.41
CA THR A 226 0.95 2.68 15.50
C THR A 226 -0.09 1.63 15.85
N CYS A 227 -1.32 2.05 15.91
CA CYS A 227 -2.46 1.22 16.27
C CYS A 227 -3.43 1.10 15.10
N LEU A 228 -3.81 -0.12 14.79
CA LEU A 228 -4.80 -0.44 13.78
C LEU A 228 -5.91 -1.25 14.44
N PHE A 229 -7.16 -0.83 14.28
CA PHE A 229 -8.32 -1.59 14.72
C PHE A 229 -8.65 -2.68 13.71
N VAL A 230 -8.81 -3.91 14.17
CA VAL A 230 -9.00 -5.10 13.34
C VAL A 230 -10.30 -5.80 13.74
#